data_b6f3b81c20575a5200434b526906c547
#
_entry.id   b6f3b81c20575a5200434b526906c547
#
_cell.length_a   1.000
_cell.length_b   1.000
_cell.length_c   1.000
_cell.angle_alpha   90.00
_cell.angle_beta   90.00
_cell.angle_gamma   90.00
#
_symmetry.space_group_name_H-M   'P 1'
#
loop_
_entity.id
_entity.type
_entity.pdbx_description
1 polymer ?
#
loop_
_entity_poly.entity_id
_entity_poly.type
_entity_poly.pdbx_seq_one_letter_code
_entity_poly.pdbx_strand_id
1 'polypeptide(L)'
;MGVVKAVEETVLEAQEAYLESNPSQHLHHLATDVAALWPKIDHLLYQPILGVERPRCFYYYQGDGLEAIYGFTYKYLTLEQFLGQLTRVQVGAPLAEALSAVYAQTWYPGDEPLTIFVDWHTKPHWTKFYSHSGHIAMWGRTMPGTKQFMLNGFDGRYLGGWNYPIDAHMTHTLVGLEAALECSLGRLIACTVMDSEGGGLPLGERYAAAGRCYISVLPGEHTHCLADFVLEGSWEVVKDDPGREAVFARWADPRHAAEDPRRFALMRPLGRSEPTRIYTGQFADRSAGEIPWLHRQRWPCNELRIRDLIHGANLNVNYGYAYTEGPNRTRQREWEAAQERVAVTERQLADHRAAVHHLRQRLASLQDAYAAQHRDLERRLVQQRLEVRRRQCLGQAATRAQQQVDGLRRQLDTLVRRFRQRQRCLLRQLHGHATRSHQLSGRLLQRTALRDAIDTQTLCRERDLEKDQIMLDLQLLLANLHDWATESYFAPTWHTLSLEKATQMIYRKAGRVTWYRDRVEVVLEPYRYDDQQRAMEVTCARFNAANVHWRDGRLLRISVASPGEF
;
A
#
# COMPACT_ATOMS: atom_id res chain seq x y z
N MET A 1 13.95 30.77 0.68
CA MET A 1 14.25 31.07 -0.75
C MET A 1 14.10 29.84 -1.65
N GLY A 2 14.54 28.64 -1.26
CA GLY A 2 14.47 27.44 -2.12
C GLY A 2 13.05 27.07 -2.60
N VAL A 3 12.06 27.09 -1.70
CA VAL A 3 10.66 26.78 -2.03
C VAL A 3 10.09 27.74 -3.07
N VAL A 4 10.30 29.05 -2.88
CA VAL A 4 9.79 30.09 -3.78
C VAL A 4 10.32 29.85 -5.20
N LYS A 5 11.64 29.70 -5.29
CA LYS A 5 12.32 29.46 -6.57
C LYS A 5 11.84 28.17 -7.23
N ALA A 6 11.75 27.07 -6.49
CA ALA A 6 11.31 25.79 -7.03
C ALA A 6 9.88 25.85 -7.60
N VAL A 7 8.95 26.49 -6.89
CA VAL A 7 7.56 26.65 -7.37
C VAL A 7 7.52 27.50 -8.63
N GLU A 8 8.25 28.63 -8.66
CA GLU A 8 8.29 29.53 -9.81
C GLU A 8 8.87 28.82 -11.04
N GLU A 9 10.04 28.22 -10.92
CA GLU A 9 10.71 27.51 -12.01
C GLU A 9 9.83 26.40 -12.56
N THR A 10 9.26 25.55 -11.68
CA THR A 10 8.40 24.45 -12.11
C THR A 10 7.16 24.91 -12.86
N VAL A 11 6.50 25.97 -12.38
CA VAL A 11 5.31 26.50 -13.05
C VAL A 11 5.66 27.12 -14.40
N LEU A 12 6.76 27.85 -14.50
CA LEU A 12 7.22 28.45 -15.75
C LEU A 12 7.63 27.40 -16.78
N GLU A 13 8.43 26.41 -16.39
CA GLU A 13 8.85 25.32 -17.27
C GLU A 13 7.65 24.51 -17.80
N ALA A 14 6.69 24.17 -16.92
CA ALA A 14 5.47 23.48 -17.32
C ALA A 14 4.61 24.32 -18.28
N GLN A 15 4.55 25.64 -18.07
CA GLN A 15 3.84 26.57 -18.96
C GLN A 15 4.51 26.63 -20.32
N GLU A 16 5.84 26.81 -20.38
CA GLU A 16 6.62 26.86 -21.62
C GLU A 16 6.45 25.56 -22.43
N ALA A 17 6.66 24.41 -21.83
CA ALA A 17 6.49 23.11 -22.47
C ALA A 17 5.06 22.91 -23.03
N TYR A 18 4.05 23.36 -22.30
CA TYR A 18 2.67 23.31 -22.77
C TYR A 18 2.42 24.21 -23.98
N LEU A 19 2.91 25.45 -23.94
CA LEU A 19 2.72 26.43 -25.03
C LEU A 19 3.49 26.04 -26.29
N GLU A 20 4.68 25.47 -26.16
CA GLU A 20 5.42 24.89 -27.30
C GLU A 20 4.59 23.84 -28.04
N SER A 21 3.91 22.95 -27.28
CA SER A 21 3.04 21.91 -27.82
C SER A 21 1.67 22.44 -28.29
N ASN A 22 1.25 23.62 -27.82
CA ASN A 22 -0.06 24.21 -28.06
C ASN A 22 0.01 25.72 -28.36
N PRO A 23 0.66 26.15 -29.45
CA PRO A 23 1.01 27.56 -29.69
C PRO A 23 -0.20 28.49 -29.87
N SER A 24 -1.38 27.98 -30.16
CA SER A 24 -2.61 28.77 -30.28
C SER A 24 -3.37 28.95 -28.95
N GLN A 25 -2.90 28.36 -27.87
CA GLN A 25 -3.56 28.45 -26.56
C GLN A 25 -3.06 29.67 -25.77
N HIS A 26 -3.97 30.25 -24.98
CA HIS A 26 -3.66 31.32 -24.07
C HIS A 26 -3.94 30.92 -22.61
N LEU A 27 -2.96 31.20 -21.76
CA LEU A 27 -3.03 30.89 -20.32
C LEU A 27 -3.14 32.17 -19.51
N HIS A 28 -4.30 32.86 -19.61
CA HIS A 28 -4.53 34.21 -19.04
C HIS A 28 -4.33 34.33 -17.52
N HIS A 29 -4.43 33.25 -16.77
CA HIS A 29 -4.32 33.26 -15.32
C HIS A 29 -2.99 32.70 -14.81
N LEU A 30 -2.26 31.92 -15.62
CA LEU A 30 -0.84 31.70 -15.42
C LEU A 30 -0.12 32.97 -15.85
N ALA A 31 0.42 33.66 -14.88
CA ALA A 31 1.07 34.90 -15.14
C ALA A 31 2.39 34.69 -15.87
N THR A 32 2.63 35.46 -16.91
CA THR A 32 3.96 35.70 -17.44
C THR A 32 4.83 36.54 -16.47
N ASP A 33 4.20 37.14 -15.46
CA ASP A 33 4.84 37.88 -14.38
C ASP A 33 4.76 37.11 -13.06
N VAL A 34 5.92 36.73 -12.56
CA VAL A 34 6.12 36.03 -11.26
C VAL A 34 5.47 36.80 -10.10
N ALA A 35 5.45 38.13 -10.15
CA ALA A 35 4.80 38.95 -9.13
C ALA A 35 3.29 38.73 -9.02
N ALA A 36 2.64 38.30 -10.10
CA ALA A 36 1.21 37.95 -10.08
C ALA A 36 0.92 36.49 -9.75
N LEU A 37 1.92 35.61 -9.76
CA LEU A 37 1.80 34.18 -9.45
C LEU A 37 1.58 33.96 -7.95
N TRP A 38 2.45 34.52 -7.12
CA TRP A 38 2.46 34.30 -5.67
C TRP A 38 1.18 34.70 -4.96
N PRO A 39 0.56 35.84 -5.22
CA PRO A 39 -0.72 36.14 -4.57
C PRO A 39 -1.80 35.08 -4.80
N LYS A 40 -1.82 34.42 -5.97
CA LYS A 40 -2.77 33.35 -6.25
C LYS A 40 -2.39 32.05 -5.52
N ILE A 41 -1.09 31.71 -5.53
CA ILE A 41 -0.57 30.55 -4.78
C ILE A 41 -0.84 30.72 -3.28
N ASP A 42 -0.58 31.90 -2.72
CA ASP A 42 -0.82 32.15 -1.29
C ASP A 42 -2.31 32.03 -0.93
N HIS A 43 -3.22 32.48 -1.79
CA HIS A 43 -4.65 32.27 -1.56
C HIS A 43 -5.00 30.79 -1.51
N LEU A 44 -4.40 29.94 -2.35
CA LEU A 44 -4.60 28.49 -2.33
C LEU A 44 -3.88 27.83 -1.14
N LEU A 45 -2.65 28.25 -0.85
CA LEU A 45 -1.82 27.70 0.22
C LEU A 45 -2.43 27.96 1.60
N TYR A 46 -2.87 29.20 1.85
CA TYR A 46 -3.38 29.61 3.16
C TYR A 46 -4.89 29.41 3.33
N GLN A 47 -5.61 28.95 2.30
CA GLN A 47 -7.07 28.75 2.41
C GLN A 47 -7.50 27.91 3.63
N PRO A 48 -6.80 26.84 4.08
CA PRO A 48 -7.18 26.10 5.28
C PRO A 48 -7.08 26.97 6.54
N ILE A 49 -6.01 27.76 6.64
CA ILE A 49 -5.81 28.72 7.74
C ILE A 49 -6.93 29.74 7.77
N LEU A 50 -7.40 30.21 6.62
CA LEU A 50 -8.49 31.18 6.51
C LEU A 50 -9.88 30.56 6.78
N GLY A 51 -9.98 29.24 6.98
CA GLY A 51 -11.25 28.54 7.14
C GLY A 51 -12.00 28.31 5.83
N VAL A 52 -11.32 28.43 4.71
CA VAL A 52 -11.86 28.22 3.38
C VAL A 52 -11.56 26.78 2.98
N GLU A 53 -12.59 25.96 2.77
CA GLU A 53 -12.38 24.54 2.42
C GLU A 53 -11.81 24.35 1.02
N ARG A 54 -12.31 25.14 0.06
CA ARG A 54 -11.94 25.05 -1.37
C ARG A 54 -12.06 26.42 -2.04
N PRO A 55 -11.43 26.64 -3.20
CA PRO A 55 -11.43 27.97 -3.87
C PRO A 55 -12.82 28.55 -4.06
N ARG A 56 -13.83 27.73 -4.37
CA ARG A 56 -15.21 28.21 -4.52
C ARG A 56 -15.78 28.86 -3.25
N CYS A 57 -15.32 28.45 -2.06
CA CYS A 57 -15.79 28.98 -0.78
C CYS A 57 -15.27 30.40 -0.52
N PHE A 58 -14.28 30.93 -1.27
CA PHE A 58 -13.91 32.33 -1.26
C PHE A 58 -15.07 33.27 -1.65
N TYR A 59 -16.14 32.74 -2.25
CA TYR A 59 -17.37 33.50 -2.47
C TYR A 59 -17.97 34.07 -1.17
N TYR A 60 -17.81 33.34 -0.07
CA TYR A 60 -18.32 33.71 1.25
C TYR A 60 -17.27 34.33 2.15
N TYR A 61 -16.02 34.40 1.68
CA TYR A 61 -14.92 34.96 2.46
C TYR A 61 -14.97 36.49 2.44
N GLN A 62 -15.06 37.08 3.60
CA GLN A 62 -15.04 38.52 3.79
C GLN A 62 -13.63 38.97 4.21
N GLY A 63 -12.83 39.08 3.31
CA GLY A 63 -11.48 39.38 2.99
C GLY A 63 -10.51 40.10 3.92
N ASP A 64 -10.59 40.05 5.22
CA ASP A 64 -9.79 40.85 6.12
C ASP A 64 -8.27 40.56 6.08
N GLY A 65 -7.86 39.29 6.10
CA GLY A 65 -6.45 38.93 6.22
C GLY A 65 -5.66 39.10 4.92
N LEU A 66 -6.12 38.49 3.82
CA LEU A 66 -5.45 38.61 2.52
C LEU A 66 -5.54 39.99 1.92
N GLU A 67 -6.65 40.71 2.14
CA GLU A 67 -6.82 42.08 1.73
C GLU A 67 -5.87 43.00 2.47
N ALA A 68 -5.63 42.80 3.76
CA ALA A 68 -4.61 43.52 4.51
C ALA A 68 -3.19 43.29 3.94
N ILE A 69 -2.91 42.09 3.43
CA ILE A 69 -1.60 41.72 2.86
C ILE A 69 -1.40 42.26 1.45
N TYR A 70 -2.41 42.12 0.59
CA TYR A 70 -2.28 42.38 -0.87
C TYR A 70 -3.02 43.63 -1.33
N GLY A 71 -3.86 44.24 -0.48
CA GLY A 71 -4.79 45.30 -0.84
C GLY A 71 -6.03 44.81 -1.60
N PHE A 72 -6.16 43.50 -1.81
CA PHE A 72 -7.31 42.85 -2.47
C PHE A 72 -7.42 41.38 -2.10
N THR A 73 -8.59 40.80 -2.34
CA THR A 73 -8.82 39.33 -2.29
C THR A 73 -9.26 38.87 -3.67
N TYR A 74 -8.66 37.78 -4.17
CA TYR A 74 -9.09 37.20 -5.44
C TYR A 74 -10.50 36.64 -5.36
N LYS A 75 -11.30 36.85 -6.41
CA LYS A 75 -12.58 36.20 -6.59
C LYS A 75 -12.37 34.70 -6.78
N TYR A 76 -13.30 33.91 -6.29
CA TYR A 76 -13.21 32.47 -6.39
C TYR A 76 -13.05 31.95 -7.84
N LEU A 77 -13.70 32.61 -8.83
CA LEU A 77 -13.56 32.26 -10.25
C LEU A 77 -12.13 32.40 -10.75
N THR A 78 -11.42 33.43 -10.32
CA THR A 78 -10.00 33.66 -10.70
C THR A 78 -9.12 32.52 -10.16
N LEU A 79 -9.34 32.10 -8.91
CA LEU A 79 -8.59 31.01 -8.27
C LEU A 79 -8.93 29.65 -8.90
N GLU A 80 -10.21 29.39 -9.20
CA GLU A 80 -10.64 28.17 -9.91
C GLU A 80 -10.06 28.09 -11.33
N GLN A 81 -10.03 29.21 -12.06
CA GLN A 81 -9.44 29.28 -13.39
C GLN A 81 -7.92 29.14 -13.34
N PHE A 82 -7.28 29.76 -12.38
CA PHE A 82 -5.84 29.62 -12.14
C PHE A 82 -5.48 28.17 -11.85
N LEU A 83 -6.14 27.54 -10.89
CA LEU A 83 -5.94 26.11 -10.57
C LEU A 83 -6.25 25.22 -11.79
N GLY A 84 -7.28 25.58 -12.59
CA GLY A 84 -7.59 24.89 -13.85
C GLY A 84 -6.51 25.03 -14.92
N GLN A 85 -5.79 26.14 -14.96
CA GLN A 85 -4.66 26.33 -15.89
C GLN A 85 -3.41 25.58 -15.41
N LEU A 86 -3.12 25.58 -14.11
CA LEU A 86 -2.07 24.74 -13.52
C LEU A 86 -2.31 23.25 -13.85
N THR A 87 -3.57 22.78 -13.73
CA THR A 87 -3.95 21.43 -14.13
C THR A 87 -3.71 21.15 -15.61
N ARG A 88 -4.04 22.13 -16.47
CA ARG A 88 -3.87 21.99 -17.92
C ARG A 88 -2.41 21.82 -18.33
N VAL A 89 -1.50 22.49 -17.64
CA VAL A 89 -0.05 22.38 -17.89
C VAL A 89 0.60 21.21 -17.11
N GLN A 90 -0.19 20.40 -16.40
CA GLN A 90 0.25 19.18 -15.69
C GLN A 90 1.40 19.45 -14.70
N VAL A 91 1.26 20.49 -13.88
CA VAL A 91 2.33 20.94 -12.96
C VAL A 91 2.44 20.08 -11.69
N GLY A 92 1.44 19.25 -11.36
CA GLY A 92 1.36 18.57 -10.07
C GLY A 92 2.54 17.64 -9.81
N ALA A 93 2.82 16.67 -10.68
CA ALA A 93 3.94 15.76 -10.47
C ALA A 93 5.31 16.48 -10.46
N PRO A 94 5.63 17.37 -11.42
CA PRO A 94 6.84 18.18 -11.35
C PRO A 94 6.97 19.02 -10.07
N LEU A 95 5.86 19.57 -9.57
CA LEU A 95 5.85 20.36 -8.34
C LEU A 95 6.15 19.48 -7.11
N ALA A 96 5.55 18.28 -7.03
CA ALA A 96 5.84 17.33 -5.96
C ALA A 96 7.34 16.97 -5.93
N GLU A 97 7.93 16.70 -7.10
CA GLU A 97 9.35 16.36 -7.23
C GLU A 97 10.26 17.52 -6.82
N ALA A 98 9.99 18.73 -7.31
CA ALA A 98 10.77 19.92 -6.99
C ALA A 98 10.69 20.28 -5.49
N LEU A 99 9.51 20.20 -4.89
CA LEU A 99 9.33 20.41 -3.45
C LEU A 99 10.03 19.34 -2.63
N SER A 100 9.97 18.08 -3.04
CA SER A 100 10.69 16.97 -2.38
C SER A 100 12.19 17.23 -2.34
N ALA A 101 12.79 17.68 -3.44
CA ALA A 101 14.20 18.06 -3.50
C ALA A 101 14.54 19.19 -2.53
N VAL A 102 13.71 20.23 -2.47
CA VAL A 102 13.91 21.37 -1.54
C VAL A 102 13.77 20.91 -0.09
N TYR A 103 12.81 20.05 0.22
CA TYR A 103 12.61 19.50 1.57
C TYR A 103 13.83 18.69 2.02
N ALA A 104 14.36 17.83 1.14
CA ALA A 104 15.54 17.05 1.44
C ALA A 104 16.76 17.93 1.72
N GLN A 105 17.02 18.92 0.86
CA GLN A 105 18.13 19.85 1.03
C GLN A 105 18.03 20.69 2.31
N THR A 106 16.79 21.07 2.67
CA THR A 106 16.56 21.98 3.81
C THR A 106 16.65 21.24 5.15
N TRP A 107 16.05 20.06 5.27
CA TRP A 107 15.91 19.38 6.58
C TRP A 107 16.80 18.18 6.75
N TYR A 108 17.29 17.61 5.66
CA TYR A 108 18.20 16.46 5.70
C TYR A 108 19.49 16.78 4.94
N PRO A 109 20.27 17.78 5.40
CA PRO A 109 21.52 18.13 4.71
C PRO A 109 22.51 16.97 4.82
N GLY A 110 23.25 16.70 3.72
CA GLY A 110 24.21 15.60 3.61
C GLY A 110 23.74 14.50 2.69
N ASP A 111 24.59 13.48 2.47
CA ASP A 111 24.39 12.41 1.48
C ASP A 111 23.96 11.09 2.12
N GLU A 112 23.71 11.07 3.43
CA GLU A 112 23.34 9.86 4.14
C GLU A 112 21.98 9.31 3.66
N PRO A 113 21.87 7.98 3.44
CA PRO A 113 20.61 7.36 3.01
C PRO A 113 19.49 7.58 4.04
N LEU A 114 18.29 7.87 3.56
CA LEU A 114 17.14 8.21 4.39
C LEU A 114 16.33 6.99 4.82
N THR A 115 15.89 6.98 6.07
CA THR A 115 14.77 6.13 6.49
C THR A 115 13.48 6.92 6.32
N ILE A 116 12.52 6.37 5.57
CA ILE A 116 11.24 7.01 5.30
C ILE A 116 10.09 6.19 5.88
N PHE A 117 9.02 6.90 6.25
CA PHE A 117 7.76 6.31 6.67
C PHE A 117 6.72 6.55 5.58
N VAL A 118 6.04 5.48 5.19
CA VAL A 118 5.05 5.53 4.13
C VAL A 118 3.71 5.06 4.66
N ASP A 119 2.70 5.85 4.40
CA ASP A 119 1.32 5.46 4.62
C ASP A 119 0.44 6.04 3.50
N TRP A 120 -0.77 5.52 3.36
CA TRP A 120 -1.72 6.11 2.47
C TRP A 120 -3.00 6.51 3.18
N HIS A 121 -3.47 7.66 2.82
CA HIS A 121 -4.77 8.14 3.19
C HIS A 121 -5.78 7.88 2.07
N THR A 122 -6.99 7.44 2.43
CA THR A 122 -8.07 7.20 1.46
C THR A 122 -9.12 8.30 1.57
N LYS A 123 -9.33 9.01 0.47
CA LYS A 123 -10.27 10.13 0.38
C LYS A 123 -11.53 9.71 -0.39
N PRO A 124 -12.75 9.80 0.22
CA PRO A 124 -13.99 9.38 -0.43
C PRO A 124 -14.45 10.36 -1.51
N HIS A 125 -15.09 9.82 -2.56
CA HIS A 125 -15.80 10.60 -3.57
C HIS A 125 -17.28 10.26 -3.56
N TRP A 126 -18.11 11.29 -3.49
CA TRP A 126 -19.55 11.15 -3.66
C TRP A 126 -19.89 11.37 -5.14
N THR A 127 -20.15 10.27 -5.85
CA THR A 127 -20.50 10.30 -7.26
C THR A 127 -21.66 9.35 -7.54
N LYS A 128 -22.51 9.71 -8.53
CA LYS A 128 -23.57 8.85 -9.07
C LYS A 128 -23.06 8.00 -10.24
N PHE A 129 -21.86 8.27 -10.72
CA PHE A 129 -21.29 7.60 -11.86
C PHE A 129 -20.51 6.36 -11.43
N TYR A 130 -20.45 5.38 -12.33
CA TYR A 130 -19.65 4.21 -12.14
C TYR A 130 -18.14 4.59 -12.19
N SER A 131 -17.44 4.38 -11.11
CA SER A 131 -16.02 4.69 -10.97
C SER A 131 -15.33 3.63 -10.12
N HIS A 132 -14.01 3.59 -10.17
CA HIS A 132 -13.24 2.67 -9.33
C HIS A 132 -13.58 2.87 -7.86
N SER A 133 -13.72 1.76 -7.15
CA SER A 133 -14.05 1.74 -5.74
C SER A 133 -12.98 0.98 -4.95
N GLY A 134 -12.72 1.42 -3.74
CA GLY A 134 -11.80 0.78 -2.81
C GLY A 134 -12.25 1.00 -1.37
N HIS A 135 -11.54 0.38 -0.43
CA HIS A 135 -11.86 0.54 0.98
C HIS A 135 -11.49 1.94 1.47
N ILE A 136 -12.46 2.65 2.03
CA ILE A 136 -12.25 3.94 2.70
C ILE A 136 -12.23 3.68 4.20
N ALA A 137 -11.02 3.69 4.79
CA ALA A 137 -10.81 3.31 6.18
C ALA A 137 -11.66 4.13 7.17
N MET A 138 -11.72 5.45 6.99
CA MET A 138 -12.49 6.34 7.86
C MET A 138 -14.02 6.08 7.85
N TRP A 139 -14.54 5.42 6.81
CA TRP A 139 -15.96 5.08 6.68
C TRP A 139 -16.24 3.58 6.85
N GLY A 140 -15.19 2.76 6.94
CA GLY A 140 -15.30 1.30 7.07
C GLY A 140 -16.04 0.62 5.92
N ARG A 141 -16.03 1.20 4.71
CA ARG A 141 -16.77 0.67 3.56
C ARG A 141 -16.06 0.88 2.23
N THR A 142 -16.39 0.06 1.25
CA THR A 142 -15.92 0.20 -0.13
C THR A 142 -16.78 1.20 -0.88
N MET A 143 -16.15 2.23 -1.47
CA MET A 143 -16.80 3.27 -2.27
C MET A 143 -15.80 3.95 -3.21
N PRO A 144 -16.26 4.76 -4.18
CA PRO A 144 -15.38 5.58 -5.00
C PRO A 144 -14.51 6.52 -4.17
N GLY A 145 -13.26 6.70 -4.60
CA GLY A 145 -12.30 7.55 -3.88
C GLY A 145 -10.98 7.71 -4.59
N THR A 146 -10.02 8.27 -3.87
CA THR A 146 -8.60 8.33 -4.24
C THR A 146 -7.74 7.85 -3.08
N LYS A 147 -6.53 7.41 -3.39
CA LYS A 147 -5.47 7.13 -2.42
C LYS A 147 -4.42 8.22 -2.51
N GLN A 148 -3.95 8.67 -1.36
CA GLN A 148 -2.87 9.63 -1.23
C GLN A 148 -1.72 8.95 -0.51
N PHE A 149 -0.63 8.65 -1.21
CA PHE A 149 0.61 8.21 -0.59
C PHE A 149 1.32 9.40 0.00
N MET A 150 1.72 9.29 1.25
CA MET A 150 2.49 10.32 1.95
C MET A 150 3.76 9.70 2.49
N LEU A 151 4.86 10.40 2.25
CA LEU A 151 6.20 10.00 2.65
C LEU A 151 6.75 11.04 3.61
N ASN A 152 7.13 10.55 4.79
CA ASN A 152 7.68 11.38 5.85
C ASN A 152 9.10 10.90 6.20
N GLY A 153 9.96 11.82 6.58
CA GLY A 153 11.23 11.51 7.19
C GLY A 153 11.10 11.13 8.67
N PHE A 154 12.21 10.85 9.29
CA PHE A 154 12.29 10.37 10.67
C PHE A 154 11.81 11.42 11.72
N ASP A 155 11.83 12.68 11.38
CA ASP A 155 11.32 13.79 12.20
C ASP A 155 9.83 14.11 11.97
N GLY A 156 9.17 13.35 11.09
CA GLY A 156 7.76 13.52 10.73
C GLY A 156 7.49 14.57 9.67
N ARG A 157 8.49 15.25 9.14
CA ARG A 157 8.33 16.20 8.03
C ARG A 157 8.03 15.48 6.73
N TYR A 158 7.18 16.08 5.92
CA TYR A 158 6.84 15.52 4.62
C TYR A 158 7.99 15.64 3.63
N LEU A 159 8.34 14.52 3.01
CA LEU A 159 9.25 14.47 1.87
C LEU A 159 8.50 14.54 0.53
N GLY A 160 7.24 14.18 0.52
CA GLY A 160 6.39 14.26 -0.65
C GLY A 160 5.06 13.53 -0.46
N GLY A 161 4.17 13.69 -1.44
CA GLY A 161 2.89 13.01 -1.48
C GLY A 161 2.36 12.89 -2.90
N TRP A 162 1.67 11.80 -3.19
CA TRP A 162 1.13 11.51 -4.53
C TRP A 162 -0.28 10.97 -4.48
N ASN A 163 -1.12 11.48 -5.35
CA ASN A 163 -2.48 10.99 -5.54
C ASN A 163 -2.53 9.85 -6.54
N TYR A 164 -3.25 8.80 -6.18
CA TYR A 164 -3.51 7.63 -7.02
C TYR A 164 -4.99 7.30 -7.08
N PRO A 165 -5.45 6.62 -8.13
CA PRO A 165 -6.78 6.01 -8.15
C PRO A 165 -6.97 5.10 -6.93
N ILE A 166 -8.20 5.01 -6.43
CA ILE A 166 -8.51 4.25 -5.20
C ILE A 166 -8.15 2.76 -5.29
N ASP A 167 -8.12 2.19 -6.50
CA ASP A 167 -7.75 0.81 -6.77
C ASP A 167 -6.23 0.59 -6.94
N ALA A 168 -5.42 1.64 -6.81
CA ALA A 168 -3.97 1.51 -6.78
C ALA A 168 -3.51 0.63 -5.61
N HIS A 169 -2.47 -0.15 -5.84
CA HIS A 169 -1.94 -1.10 -4.86
C HIS A 169 -0.49 -0.77 -4.55
N MET A 170 -0.12 -0.75 -3.27
CA MET A 170 1.24 -0.47 -2.79
C MET A 170 2.27 -1.37 -3.49
N THR A 171 1.95 -2.64 -3.67
CA THR A 171 2.77 -3.63 -4.37
C THR A 171 3.24 -3.18 -5.77
N HIS A 172 2.41 -2.42 -6.49
CA HIS A 172 2.69 -2.04 -7.88
C HIS A 172 3.25 -0.62 -8.03
N THR A 173 3.07 0.23 -7.02
CA THR A 173 3.41 1.66 -7.10
C THR A 173 4.66 2.02 -6.31
N LEU A 174 4.87 1.42 -5.13
CA LEU A 174 5.81 1.94 -4.13
C LEU A 174 7.27 1.89 -4.59
N VAL A 175 7.75 0.78 -5.13
CA VAL A 175 9.15 0.66 -5.58
C VAL A 175 9.50 1.66 -6.69
N GLY A 176 8.56 1.89 -7.62
CA GLY A 176 8.74 2.90 -8.67
C GLY A 176 8.72 4.33 -8.13
N LEU A 177 7.84 4.59 -7.16
CA LEU A 177 7.74 5.89 -6.48
C LEU A 177 9.02 6.20 -5.69
N GLU A 178 9.56 5.23 -4.97
CA GLU A 178 10.83 5.39 -4.25
C GLU A 178 12.00 5.68 -5.20
N ALA A 179 12.05 4.99 -6.33
CA ALA A 179 13.10 5.25 -7.32
C ALA A 179 13.00 6.68 -7.90
N ALA A 180 11.80 7.17 -8.19
CA ALA A 180 11.57 8.54 -8.62
C ALA A 180 11.96 9.54 -7.52
N LEU A 181 11.57 9.26 -6.29
CA LEU A 181 11.92 10.10 -5.14
C LEU A 181 13.44 10.17 -4.93
N GLU A 182 14.16 9.06 -5.03
CA GLU A 182 15.64 9.04 -4.93
C GLU A 182 16.29 9.92 -6.00
N CYS A 183 15.76 9.94 -7.22
CA CYS A 183 16.23 10.84 -8.26
C CYS A 183 16.00 12.31 -7.87
N SER A 184 14.82 12.66 -7.37
CA SER A 184 14.49 14.03 -6.93
C SER A 184 15.30 14.46 -5.70
N LEU A 185 15.52 13.55 -4.76
CA LEU A 185 16.30 13.80 -3.54
C LEU A 185 17.82 13.85 -3.79
N GLY A 186 18.29 13.26 -4.88
CA GLY A 186 19.71 13.05 -5.15
C GLY A 186 20.39 12.08 -4.16
N ARG A 187 19.63 11.21 -3.50
CA ARG A 187 20.14 10.28 -2.48
C ARG A 187 19.29 9.03 -2.35
N LEU A 188 19.87 7.98 -1.79
CA LEU A 188 19.21 6.68 -1.61
C LEU A 188 18.26 6.66 -0.40
N ILE A 189 17.25 5.82 -0.49
CA ILE A 189 16.40 5.43 0.62
C ILE A 189 17.01 4.19 1.28
N ALA A 190 17.45 4.33 2.54
CA ALA A 190 18.03 3.24 3.31
C ALA A 190 16.99 2.21 3.75
N CYS A 191 15.78 2.67 4.07
CA CYS A 191 14.73 1.79 4.58
C CYS A 191 13.37 2.48 4.47
N THR A 192 12.38 1.74 4.02
CA THR A 192 10.98 2.17 3.99
C THR A 192 10.18 1.44 5.07
N VAL A 193 9.56 2.20 5.97
CA VAL A 193 8.73 1.66 7.05
C VAL A 193 7.26 1.89 6.72
N MET A 194 6.46 0.81 6.70
CA MET A 194 5.07 0.86 6.26
C MET A 194 4.15 -0.01 7.12
N ASP A 195 2.84 0.14 6.97
CA ASP A 195 1.84 -0.66 7.66
C ASP A 195 1.76 -2.10 7.13
N SER A 196 0.96 -2.93 7.79
CA SER A 196 0.71 -4.36 7.48
C SER A 196 0.29 -4.62 6.02
N GLU A 197 -0.28 -3.65 5.33
CA GLU A 197 -0.58 -3.75 3.89
C GLU A 197 0.69 -3.96 3.05
N GLY A 198 1.83 -3.42 3.50
CA GLY A 198 3.14 -3.64 2.89
C GLY A 198 3.79 -4.98 3.23
N GLY A 199 3.22 -5.76 4.17
CA GLY A 199 3.81 -7.01 4.64
C GLY A 199 3.55 -8.23 3.73
N GLY A 200 2.84 -8.07 2.60
CA GLY A 200 2.52 -9.14 1.68
C GLY A 200 3.74 -9.69 0.91
N LEU A 201 3.72 -11.00 0.57
CA LEU A 201 4.79 -11.64 -0.21
C LEU A 201 5.09 -10.94 -1.55
N PRO A 202 4.08 -10.53 -2.37
CA PRO A 202 4.37 -9.91 -3.66
C PRO A 202 5.15 -8.59 -3.58
N LEU A 203 4.97 -7.82 -2.50
CA LEU A 203 5.78 -6.62 -2.28
C LEU A 203 7.19 -6.99 -1.81
N GLY A 204 7.31 -7.99 -0.91
CA GLY A 204 8.59 -8.50 -0.45
C GLY A 204 9.49 -9.00 -1.59
N GLU A 205 8.92 -9.72 -2.56
CA GLU A 205 9.63 -10.15 -3.78
C GLU A 205 10.14 -8.96 -4.61
N ARG A 206 9.33 -7.90 -4.77
CA ARG A 206 9.74 -6.70 -5.49
C ARG A 206 10.87 -5.94 -4.79
N TYR A 207 10.80 -5.82 -3.46
CA TYR A 207 11.86 -5.19 -2.68
C TYR A 207 13.16 -5.99 -2.73
N ALA A 208 13.07 -7.31 -2.61
CA ALA A 208 14.22 -8.20 -2.76
C ALA A 208 14.85 -8.10 -4.15
N ALA A 209 14.04 -8.10 -5.21
CA ALA A 209 14.50 -7.94 -6.59
C ALA A 209 15.15 -6.58 -6.85
N ALA A 210 14.67 -5.52 -6.19
CA ALA A 210 15.23 -4.17 -6.28
C ALA A 210 16.43 -3.93 -5.33
N GLY A 211 16.79 -4.90 -4.48
CA GLY A 211 17.85 -4.77 -3.48
C GLY A 211 17.55 -3.71 -2.40
N ARG A 212 16.27 -3.46 -2.09
CA ARG A 212 15.81 -2.41 -1.18
C ARG A 212 15.44 -2.96 0.19
N CYS A 213 15.61 -2.13 1.22
CA CYS A 213 15.22 -2.47 2.59
C CYS A 213 13.83 -1.93 2.92
N TYR A 214 13.04 -2.72 3.64
CA TYR A 214 11.77 -2.28 4.16
C TYR A 214 11.41 -3.00 5.47
N ILE A 215 10.50 -2.40 6.23
CA ILE A 215 9.94 -2.94 7.47
C ILE A 215 8.42 -2.81 7.40
N SER A 216 7.71 -3.91 7.63
CA SER A 216 6.26 -3.96 7.74
C SER A 216 5.84 -5.03 8.76
N VAL A 217 4.55 -5.20 8.98
CA VAL A 217 3.99 -6.27 9.82
C VAL A 217 3.48 -7.40 8.92
N LEU A 218 3.73 -8.65 9.32
CA LEU A 218 3.24 -9.80 8.58
C LEU A 218 1.70 -9.86 8.61
N PRO A 219 1.01 -9.82 7.45
CA PRO A 219 -0.43 -9.99 7.42
C PRO A 219 -0.87 -11.31 8.04
N GLY A 220 -1.86 -11.27 8.94
CA GLY A 220 -2.31 -12.48 9.65
C GLY A 220 -1.32 -12.98 10.70
N GLU A 221 -0.46 -12.12 11.24
CA GLU A 221 0.56 -12.47 12.25
C GLU A 221 0.02 -13.30 13.43
N HIS A 222 -1.21 -13.05 13.84
CA HIS A 222 -1.88 -13.75 14.93
C HIS A 222 -2.25 -15.22 14.62
N THR A 223 -2.10 -15.67 13.38
CA THR A 223 -2.33 -17.07 12.97
C THR A 223 -1.05 -17.90 13.04
N HIS A 224 0.10 -17.27 13.32
CA HIS A 224 1.40 -17.92 13.40
C HIS A 224 1.90 -18.01 14.84
N CYS A 225 2.59 -19.10 15.15
CA CYS A 225 3.22 -19.34 16.45
C CYS A 225 4.75 -19.48 16.30
N LEU A 226 5.47 -19.53 17.43
CA LEU A 226 6.92 -19.63 17.41
C LEU A 226 7.44 -20.86 16.66
N ALA A 227 6.68 -21.97 16.67
CA ALA A 227 7.06 -23.21 15.98
C ALA A 227 7.06 -23.10 14.44
N ASP A 228 6.40 -22.09 13.87
CA ASP A 228 6.41 -21.86 12.42
C ASP A 228 7.75 -21.27 11.94
N PHE A 229 8.64 -20.92 12.86
CA PHE A 229 9.88 -20.19 12.57
C PHE A 229 11.13 -20.89 13.12
N VAL A 230 12.25 -20.73 12.39
CA VAL A 230 13.59 -21.04 12.88
C VAL A 230 14.25 -19.71 13.27
N LEU A 231 14.69 -19.62 14.52
CA LEU A 231 15.34 -18.42 15.04
C LEU A 231 16.76 -18.27 14.50
N GLU A 232 17.15 -17.03 14.21
CA GLU A 232 18.48 -16.63 13.73
C GLU A 232 19.16 -15.72 14.75
N GLY A 233 19.69 -16.32 15.81
CA GLY A 233 20.39 -15.61 16.88
C GLY A 233 19.68 -15.67 18.23
N SER A 234 20.03 -14.75 19.11
CA SER A 234 19.45 -14.60 20.45
C SER A 234 18.39 -13.50 20.49
N TRP A 235 17.52 -13.58 21.49
CA TRP A 235 16.58 -12.51 21.78
C TRP A 235 17.32 -11.24 22.25
N GLU A 236 16.99 -10.11 21.66
CA GLU A 236 17.54 -8.78 21.95
C GLU A 236 16.45 -7.90 22.55
N VAL A 237 16.82 -7.08 23.54
CA VAL A 237 15.89 -6.10 24.11
C VAL A 237 15.49 -5.09 23.04
N VAL A 238 14.21 -4.78 22.94
CA VAL A 238 13.70 -3.78 22.00
C VAL A 238 14.17 -2.40 22.42
N LYS A 239 14.70 -1.63 21.48
CA LYS A 239 15.16 -0.27 21.70
C LYS A 239 14.03 0.59 22.30
N ASP A 240 14.32 1.31 23.36
CA ASP A 240 13.39 2.15 24.14
C ASP A 240 12.17 1.41 24.71
N ASP A 241 12.25 0.06 24.84
CA ASP A 241 11.19 -0.75 25.45
C ASP A 241 11.78 -1.98 26.16
N PRO A 242 12.34 -1.83 27.39
CA PRO A 242 13.01 -2.91 28.11
C PRO A 242 12.08 -4.04 28.55
N GLY A 243 10.74 -3.87 28.42
CA GLY A 243 9.75 -4.91 28.71
C GLY A 243 9.51 -5.87 27.53
N ARG A 244 10.20 -5.68 26.42
CA ARG A 244 10.03 -6.50 25.20
C ARG A 244 11.37 -6.92 24.62
N GLU A 245 11.36 -8.06 23.96
CA GLU A 245 12.52 -8.59 23.24
C GLU A 245 12.12 -9.03 21.82
N ALA A 246 13.08 -8.98 20.91
CA ALA A 246 12.89 -9.39 19.52
C ALA A 246 14.05 -10.30 19.07
N VAL A 247 13.78 -11.13 18.06
CA VAL A 247 14.77 -12.03 17.45
C VAL A 247 14.51 -12.17 15.97
N PHE A 248 15.56 -12.30 15.18
CA PHE A 248 15.38 -12.64 13.77
C PHE A 248 15.00 -14.09 13.57
N ALA A 249 14.25 -14.33 12.50
CA ALA A 249 13.75 -15.65 12.16
C ALA A 249 13.48 -15.78 10.66
N ARG A 250 13.36 -17.03 10.20
CA ARG A 250 12.84 -17.40 8.87
C ARG A 250 11.83 -18.55 9.01
N TRP A 251 11.10 -18.84 7.94
CA TRP A 251 10.16 -19.96 7.97
C TRP A 251 10.83 -21.28 8.35
N ALA A 252 10.17 -22.07 9.22
CA ALA A 252 10.63 -23.41 9.58
C ALA A 252 10.38 -24.43 8.47
N ASP A 253 9.30 -24.28 7.69
CA ASP A 253 9.06 -25.13 6.52
C ASP A 253 10.05 -24.76 5.40
N PRO A 254 10.92 -25.71 4.96
CA PRO A 254 11.89 -25.46 3.89
C PRO A 254 11.26 -25.02 2.56
N ARG A 255 10.01 -25.40 2.29
CA ARG A 255 9.31 -24.99 1.07
C ARG A 255 8.95 -23.51 1.12
N HIS A 256 8.37 -23.07 2.23
CA HIS A 256 8.10 -21.65 2.44
C HIS A 256 9.38 -20.83 2.47
N ALA A 257 10.42 -21.31 3.13
CA ALA A 257 11.72 -20.64 3.18
C ALA A 257 12.40 -20.51 1.80
N ALA A 258 12.16 -21.43 0.87
CA ALA A 258 12.68 -21.37 -0.49
C ALA A 258 11.92 -20.41 -1.42
N GLU A 259 10.63 -20.19 -1.14
CA GLU A 259 9.72 -19.38 -1.95
C GLU A 259 9.57 -17.95 -1.41
N ASP A 260 9.91 -17.70 -0.16
CA ASP A 260 9.72 -16.40 0.50
C ASP A 260 11.06 -15.72 0.81
N PRO A 261 11.44 -14.67 0.07
CA PRO A 261 12.71 -13.96 0.26
C PRO A 261 12.71 -13.06 1.51
N ARG A 262 11.60 -12.91 2.22
CA ARG A 262 11.47 -12.05 3.37
C ARG A 262 12.16 -12.65 4.59
N ARG A 263 12.70 -11.80 5.43
CA ARG A 263 13.17 -12.10 6.78
C ARG A 263 12.13 -11.65 7.79
N PHE A 264 12.11 -12.27 8.96
CA PHE A 264 11.16 -11.94 10.02
C PHE A 264 11.88 -11.45 11.26
N ALA A 265 11.25 -10.55 12.02
CA ALA A 265 11.63 -10.20 13.37
C ALA A 265 10.44 -10.48 14.29
N LEU A 266 10.59 -11.47 15.16
CA LEU A 266 9.58 -11.88 16.12
C LEU A 266 9.73 -11.04 17.38
N MET A 267 8.66 -10.42 17.86
CA MET A 267 8.66 -9.62 19.10
C MET A 267 7.72 -10.25 20.12
N ARG A 268 8.18 -10.32 21.37
CA ARG A 268 7.38 -10.80 22.51
C ARG A 268 7.63 -9.95 23.77
N PRO A 269 6.70 -9.91 24.73
CA PRO A 269 6.98 -9.42 26.07
C PRO A 269 8.03 -10.28 26.75
N LEU A 270 8.90 -9.65 27.55
CA LEU A 270 9.92 -10.35 28.31
C LEU A 270 9.29 -11.45 29.18
N GLY A 271 9.86 -12.68 29.13
CA GLY A 271 9.37 -13.84 29.87
C GLY A 271 8.15 -14.57 29.28
N ARG A 272 7.64 -14.16 28.11
CA ARG A 272 6.63 -14.93 27.37
C ARG A 272 7.29 -15.86 26.33
N SER A 273 6.64 -17.00 26.05
CA SER A 273 7.13 -17.97 25.05
C SER A 273 6.78 -17.57 23.61
N GLU A 274 5.56 -17.08 23.40
CA GLU A 274 5.02 -16.83 22.06
C GLU A 274 5.20 -15.36 21.61
N PRO A 275 5.44 -15.13 20.30
CA PRO A 275 5.49 -13.80 19.75
C PRO A 275 4.10 -13.14 19.79
N THR A 276 4.08 -11.85 20.08
CA THR A 276 2.85 -11.03 20.04
C THR A 276 2.75 -10.18 18.79
N ARG A 277 3.87 -10.03 18.07
CA ARG A 277 3.93 -9.36 16.76
C ARG A 277 5.07 -9.93 15.93
N ILE A 278 4.83 -10.01 14.63
CA ILE A 278 5.78 -10.52 13.65
C ILE A 278 5.98 -9.43 12.59
N TYR A 279 7.20 -8.92 12.53
CA TYR A 279 7.60 -7.98 11.49
C TYR A 279 8.19 -8.74 10.32
N THR A 280 8.00 -8.23 9.13
CA THR A 280 8.53 -8.79 7.88
C THR A 280 9.27 -7.72 7.09
N GLY A 281 10.31 -8.10 6.38
CA GLY A 281 11.06 -7.15 5.57
C GLY A 281 12.39 -7.66 5.04
N GLN A 282 13.16 -6.68 4.53
CA GLN A 282 14.59 -6.78 4.26
C GLN A 282 15.27 -5.82 5.23
N PHE A 283 15.98 -6.34 6.23
CA PHE A 283 16.37 -5.56 7.41
C PHE A 283 17.79 -4.97 7.35
N ALA A 284 18.55 -5.28 6.30
CA ALA A 284 19.96 -4.89 6.17
C ALA A 284 20.77 -5.15 7.47
N ASP A 285 21.64 -4.23 7.86
CA ASP A 285 22.54 -4.34 9.02
C ASP A 285 21.91 -3.90 10.35
N ARG A 286 20.58 -3.96 10.47
CA ARG A 286 19.86 -3.56 11.69
C ARG A 286 19.78 -4.70 12.68
N SER A 287 19.76 -4.39 13.99
CA SER A 287 19.53 -5.37 15.04
C SER A 287 18.04 -5.75 15.14
N ALA A 288 17.76 -6.95 15.68
CA ALA A 288 16.37 -7.40 15.85
C ALA A 288 15.58 -6.46 16.78
N GLY A 289 16.23 -5.92 17.81
CA GLY A 289 15.61 -4.98 18.77
C GLY A 289 15.27 -3.61 18.16
N GLU A 290 15.91 -3.20 17.06
CA GLU A 290 15.60 -1.93 16.37
C GLU A 290 14.36 -2.02 15.50
N ILE A 291 14.00 -3.19 14.96
CA ILE A 291 12.89 -3.34 14.02
C ILE A 291 11.56 -2.91 14.63
N PRO A 292 11.13 -3.42 15.80
CA PRO A 292 9.89 -2.99 16.44
C PRO A 292 9.91 -1.50 16.81
N TRP A 293 11.05 -0.98 17.21
CA TRP A 293 11.21 0.43 17.54
C TRP A 293 11.01 1.31 16.31
N LEU A 294 11.66 1.03 15.19
CA LEU A 294 11.48 1.76 13.93
C LEU A 294 10.03 1.73 13.45
N HIS A 295 9.40 0.55 13.46
CA HIS A 295 8.01 0.45 13.05
C HIS A 295 7.08 1.29 13.95
N ARG A 296 7.38 1.40 15.24
CA ARG A 296 6.62 2.22 16.20
C ARG A 296 6.76 3.71 15.91
N GLN A 297 7.92 4.16 15.39
CA GLN A 297 8.11 5.57 14.99
C GLN A 297 7.17 5.99 13.85
N ARG A 298 6.60 5.05 13.09
CA ARG A 298 5.60 5.35 12.07
C ARG A 298 4.39 6.11 12.65
N TRP A 299 3.97 5.80 13.86
CA TRP A 299 2.82 6.45 14.48
C TRP A 299 3.00 7.97 14.63
N PRO A 300 4.02 8.49 15.32
CA PRO A 300 4.23 9.94 15.44
C PRO A 300 4.68 10.58 14.13
N CYS A 301 5.50 9.90 13.33
CA CYS A 301 6.12 10.50 12.14
C CYS A 301 5.20 10.51 10.91
N ASN A 302 4.16 9.69 10.86
CA ASN A 302 3.29 9.62 9.70
C ASN A 302 1.80 9.66 10.06
N GLU A 303 1.26 8.73 10.86
CA GLU A 303 -0.19 8.68 11.14
C GLU A 303 -0.73 9.93 11.86
N LEU A 304 -0.02 10.41 12.88
CA LEU A 304 -0.41 11.66 13.56
C LEU A 304 -0.30 12.87 12.62
N ARG A 305 0.67 12.86 11.71
CA ARG A 305 0.87 13.91 10.72
C ARG A 305 -0.26 13.94 9.69
N ILE A 306 -0.68 12.78 9.18
CA ILE A 306 -1.85 12.68 8.28
C ILE A 306 -3.10 13.21 8.98
N ARG A 307 -3.31 12.85 10.26
CA ARG A 307 -4.44 13.35 11.04
C ARG A 307 -4.40 14.88 11.19
N ASP A 308 -3.23 15.45 11.41
CA ASP A 308 -3.05 16.90 11.48
C ASP A 308 -3.39 17.59 10.15
N LEU A 309 -3.00 17.01 9.00
CA LEU A 309 -3.41 17.53 7.68
C LEU A 309 -4.94 17.44 7.45
N ILE A 310 -5.57 16.37 7.93
CA ILE A 310 -7.04 16.23 7.81
C ILE A 310 -7.75 17.39 8.51
N HIS A 311 -7.32 17.75 9.70
CA HIS A 311 -7.96 18.77 10.52
C HIS A 311 -7.42 20.18 10.28
N GLY A 312 -6.12 20.32 10.00
CA GLY A 312 -5.45 21.61 9.85
C GLY A 312 -5.31 22.12 8.42
N ALA A 313 -5.28 21.20 7.42
CA ALA A 313 -5.01 21.55 6.03
C ALA A 313 -6.07 21.07 5.02
N ASN A 314 -7.26 20.67 5.47
CA ASN A 314 -8.38 20.25 4.60
C ASN A 314 -8.04 19.06 3.68
N LEU A 315 -7.24 18.08 4.13
CA LEU A 315 -6.77 16.96 3.30
C LEU A 315 -7.93 16.17 2.64
N ASN A 316 -9.07 16.06 3.31
CA ASN A 316 -10.24 15.32 2.83
C ASN A 316 -11.07 16.05 1.76
N VAL A 317 -10.73 17.29 1.44
CA VAL A 317 -11.46 18.07 0.44
C VAL A 317 -11.10 17.63 -0.97
N ASN A 318 -12.10 17.50 -1.83
CA ASN A 318 -11.95 17.19 -3.24
C ASN A 318 -11.93 18.48 -4.07
N TYR A 319 -10.89 18.69 -4.85
CA TYR A 319 -10.70 19.92 -5.64
C TYR A 319 -11.07 19.77 -7.12
N GLY A 320 -10.83 18.59 -7.70
CA GLY A 320 -11.16 18.28 -9.09
C GLY A 320 -12.43 17.46 -9.23
N TYR A 321 -13.17 17.68 -10.33
CA TYR A 321 -14.35 16.90 -10.71
C TYR A 321 -14.29 16.44 -12.19
N ALA A 322 -13.23 16.80 -12.90
CA ALA A 322 -12.98 16.29 -14.24
C ALA A 322 -12.73 14.79 -14.20
N TYR A 323 -13.13 14.10 -15.26
CA TYR A 323 -12.93 12.67 -15.41
C TYR A 323 -12.72 12.33 -16.87
N THR A 324 -12.04 11.20 -17.09
CA THR A 324 -11.95 10.53 -18.38
C THR A 324 -12.68 9.20 -18.32
N GLU A 325 -13.11 8.67 -19.44
CA GLU A 325 -13.62 7.31 -19.51
C GLU A 325 -12.47 6.37 -19.86
N GLY A 326 -12.27 5.36 -19.04
CA GLY A 326 -11.20 4.40 -19.17
C GLY A 326 -11.66 2.96 -18.91
N PRO A 327 -10.79 1.98 -19.11
CA PRO A 327 -11.11 0.59 -18.88
C PRO A 327 -11.42 0.33 -17.40
N ASN A 328 -12.40 -0.54 -17.16
CA ASN A 328 -12.75 -0.95 -15.82
C ASN A 328 -11.73 -1.95 -15.26
N ARG A 329 -10.65 -1.45 -14.69
CA ARG A 329 -9.56 -2.28 -14.12
C ARG A 329 -10.05 -3.24 -13.04
N THR A 330 -11.05 -2.89 -12.27
CA THR A 330 -11.63 -3.77 -11.25
C THR A 330 -12.29 -4.99 -11.91
N ARG A 331 -13.12 -4.77 -12.94
CA ARG A 331 -13.73 -5.86 -13.69
C ARG A 331 -12.72 -6.70 -14.45
N GLN A 332 -11.68 -6.08 -14.97
CA GLN A 332 -10.60 -6.79 -15.64
C GLN A 332 -9.85 -7.70 -14.66
N ARG A 333 -9.50 -7.22 -13.46
CA ARG A 333 -8.88 -8.06 -12.42
C ARG A 333 -9.79 -9.18 -11.92
N GLU A 334 -11.09 -8.89 -11.76
CA GLU A 334 -12.08 -9.91 -11.41
C GLU A 334 -12.15 -11.01 -12.48
N TRP A 335 -12.11 -10.61 -13.75
CA TRP A 335 -12.12 -11.53 -14.89
C TRP A 335 -10.81 -12.37 -14.93
N GLU A 336 -9.65 -11.75 -14.78
CA GLU A 336 -8.36 -12.42 -14.73
C GLU A 336 -8.30 -13.44 -13.59
N ALA A 337 -8.73 -13.07 -12.39
CA ALA A 337 -8.82 -13.97 -11.24
C ALA A 337 -9.81 -15.12 -11.47
N ALA A 338 -10.93 -14.86 -12.15
CA ALA A 338 -11.89 -15.89 -12.53
C ALA A 338 -11.29 -16.82 -13.60
N GLN A 339 -10.58 -16.28 -14.57
CA GLN A 339 -9.86 -17.03 -15.61
C GLN A 339 -8.82 -17.98 -15.02
N GLU A 340 -8.03 -17.50 -14.06
CA GLU A 340 -7.05 -18.35 -13.37
C GLU A 340 -7.73 -19.49 -12.61
N ARG A 341 -8.83 -19.23 -11.90
CA ARG A 341 -9.62 -20.28 -11.23
C ARG A 341 -10.17 -21.32 -12.20
N VAL A 342 -10.56 -20.91 -13.41
CA VAL A 342 -10.96 -21.80 -14.50
C VAL A 342 -9.79 -22.67 -14.90
N ALA A 343 -8.64 -22.06 -15.22
CA ALA A 343 -7.44 -22.75 -15.68
C ALA A 343 -6.91 -23.79 -14.64
N VAL A 344 -6.93 -23.44 -13.36
CA VAL A 344 -6.58 -24.37 -12.28
C VAL A 344 -7.54 -25.58 -12.24
N THR A 345 -8.85 -25.31 -12.41
CA THR A 345 -9.86 -26.40 -12.40
C THR A 345 -9.70 -27.31 -13.61
N GLU A 346 -9.40 -26.75 -14.77
CA GLU A 346 -9.14 -27.50 -16.00
C GLU A 346 -7.94 -28.43 -15.85
N ARG A 347 -6.83 -27.93 -15.29
CA ARG A 347 -5.65 -28.76 -15.00
C ARG A 347 -5.97 -29.91 -14.08
N GLN A 348 -6.65 -29.62 -12.95
CA GLN A 348 -7.06 -30.66 -12.00
C GLN A 348 -7.99 -31.71 -12.65
N LEU A 349 -8.92 -31.27 -13.51
CA LEU A 349 -9.80 -32.17 -14.24
C LEU A 349 -9.03 -33.06 -15.23
N ALA A 350 -8.07 -32.50 -15.94
CA ALA A 350 -7.20 -33.24 -16.87
C ALA A 350 -6.40 -34.32 -16.13
N ASP A 351 -5.81 -33.99 -14.98
CA ASP A 351 -5.06 -34.92 -14.14
C ASP A 351 -5.93 -36.10 -13.67
N HIS A 352 -7.13 -35.81 -13.20
CA HIS A 352 -8.06 -36.87 -12.78
C HIS A 352 -8.54 -37.74 -13.95
N ARG A 353 -8.78 -37.15 -15.13
CA ARG A 353 -9.12 -37.91 -16.35
C ARG A 353 -7.97 -38.80 -16.80
N ALA A 354 -6.75 -38.31 -16.77
CA ALA A 354 -5.55 -39.11 -17.07
C ALA A 354 -5.39 -40.27 -16.09
N ALA A 355 -5.60 -40.04 -14.78
CA ALA A 355 -5.58 -41.09 -13.76
C ALA A 355 -6.65 -42.16 -14.00
N VAL A 356 -7.88 -41.77 -14.36
CA VAL A 356 -8.95 -42.69 -14.73
C VAL A 356 -8.54 -43.55 -15.94
N HIS A 357 -7.99 -42.95 -16.96
CA HIS A 357 -7.53 -43.67 -18.16
C HIS A 357 -6.43 -44.69 -17.81
N HIS A 358 -5.41 -44.29 -17.08
CA HIS A 358 -4.32 -45.17 -16.62
C HIS A 358 -4.82 -46.33 -15.75
N LEU A 359 -5.75 -46.07 -14.81
CA LEU A 359 -6.33 -47.11 -13.96
C LEU A 359 -7.17 -48.12 -14.77
N ARG A 360 -7.89 -47.67 -15.81
CA ARG A 360 -8.61 -48.55 -16.75
C ARG A 360 -7.64 -49.48 -17.50
N GLN A 361 -6.53 -48.95 -18.01
CA GLN A 361 -5.51 -49.76 -18.68
C GLN A 361 -4.90 -50.80 -17.70
N ARG A 362 -4.55 -50.40 -16.50
CA ARG A 362 -4.05 -51.33 -15.45
C ARG A 362 -5.06 -52.40 -15.09
N LEU A 363 -6.34 -52.06 -15.04
CA LEU A 363 -7.40 -53.06 -14.76
C LEU A 363 -7.53 -54.06 -15.90
N ALA A 364 -7.49 -53.63 -17.15
CA ALA A 364 -7.50 -54.49 -18.32
C ALA A 364 -6.27 -55.45 -18.34
N SER A 365 -5.07 -54.90 -18.13
CA SER A 365 -3.85 -55.72 -18.06
C SER A 365 -3.88 -56.75 -16.93
N LEU A 366 -4.45 -56.38 -15.79
CA LEU A 366 -4.64 -57.31 -14.65
C LEU A 366 -5.63 -58.44 -15.02
N GLN A 367 -6.72 -58.13 -15.73
CA GLN A 367 -7.68 -59.11 -16.21
C GLN A 367 -7.08 -60.09 -17.21
N ASP A 368 -6.32 -59.57 -18.18
CA ASP A 368 -5.65 -60.39 -19.19
C ASP A 368 -4.62 -61.35 -18.56
N ALA A 369 -3.79 -60.82 -17.65
CA ALA A 369 -2.79 -61.60 -16.94
C ALA A 369 -3.44 -62.70 -16.07
N TYR A 370 -4.53 -62.34 -15.39
CA TYR A 370 -5.29 -63.32 -14.62
C TYR A 370 -5.87 -64.42 -15.53
N ALA A 371 -6.53 -64.03 -16.62
CA ALA A 371 -7.11 -65.00 -17.56
C ALA A 371 -6.09 -65.95 -18.15
N ALA A 372 -4.90 -65.48 -18.46
CA ALA A 372 -3.79 -66.32 -18.96
C ALA A 372 -3.29 -67.31 -17.92
N GLN A 373 -3.02 -66.84 -16.67
CA GLN A 373 -2.57 -67.70 -15.58
C GLN A 373 -3.63 -68.69 -15.13
N HIS A 374 -4.89 -68.27 -15.09
CA HIS A 374 -6.00 -69.15 -14.74
C HIS A 374 -6.15 -70.31 -15.75
N ARG A 375 -6.15 -69.98 -17.05
CA ARG A 375 -6.21 -71.01 -18.11
C ARG A 375 -5.03 -71.96 -18.09
N ASP A 376 -3.83 -71.50 -17.75
CA ASP A 376 -2.66 -72.38 -17.61
C ASP A 376 -2.81 -73.33 -16.43
N LEU A 377 -3.15 -72.82 -15.26
CA LEU A 377 -3.38 -73.65 -14.07
C LEU A 377 -4.53 -74.65 -14.24
N GLU A 378 -5.61 -74.28 -14.91
CA GLU A 378 -6.72 -75.20 -15.22
C GLU A 378 -6.28 -76.33 -16.17
N ARG A 379 -5.54 -76.03 -17.25
CA ARG A 379 -5.00 -77.05 -18.13
C ARG A 379 -4.12 -78.01 -17.40
N ARG A 380 -3.23 -77.54 -16.55
CA ARG A 380 -2.36 -78.38 -15.72
C ARG A 380 -3.15 -79.20 -14.72
N LEU A 381 -4.18 -78.62 -14.13
CA LEU A 381 -5.07 -79.37 -13.20
C LEU A 381 -5.83 -80.48 -13.91
N VAL A 382 -6.36 -80.28 -15.13
CA VAL A 382 -7.02 -81.25 -15.94
C VAL A 382 -6.05 -82.41 -16.30
N GLN A 383 -4.82 -82.07 -16.77
CA GLN A 383 -3.81 -83.07 -17.06
C GLN A 383 -3.45 -83.94 -15.85
N GLN A 384 -3.24 -83.36 -14.70
CA GLN A 384 -2.92 -84.08 -13.48
C GLN A 384 -4.11 -84.95 -12.97
N ARG A 385 -5.34 -84.51 -13.12
CA ARG A 385 -6.53 -85.33 -12.82
C ARG A 385 -6.65 -86.52 -13.75
N LEU A 386 -6.33 -86.37 -15.05
CA LEU A 386 -6.29 -87.52 -15.98
C LEU A 386 -5.21 -88.46 -15.62
N GLU A 387 -4.03 -88.03 -15.20
CA GLU A 387 -2.94 -88.85 -14.73
C GLU A 387 -3.31 -89.64 -13.45
N VAL A 388 -3.99 -88.96 -12.49
CA VAL A 388 -4.53 -89.67 -11.29
C VAL A 388 -5.47 -90.83 -11.69
N ARG A 389 -6.42 -90.55 -12.59
CA ARG A 389 -7.36 -91.54 -13.08
C ARG A 389 -6.65 -92.72 -13.80
N ARG A 390 -5.69 -92.38 -14.68
CA ARG A 390 -4.89 -93.37 -15.39
C ARG A 390 -4.16 -94.34 -14.42
N ARG A 391 -3.48 -93.77 -13.41
CA ARG A 391 -2.77 -94.58 -12.39
C ARG A 391 -3.71 -95.44 -11.58
N GLN A 392 -4.87 -94.93 -11.20
CA GLN A 392 -5.91 -95.69 -10.51
C GLN A 392 -6.43 -96.83 -11.34
N CYS A 393 -6.68 -96.62 -12.62
CA CYS A 393 -7.11 -97.68 -13.53
C CYS A 393 -6.04 -98.79 -13.73
N LEU A 394 -4.74 -98.43 -13.61
CA LEU A 394 -3.62 -99.37 -13.70
C LEU A 394 -3.20 -100.00 -12.39
N GLY A 395 -3.96 -99.81 -11.31
CA GLY A 395 -3.65 -100.35 -9.97
C GLY A 395 -2.38 -99.77 -9.34
N GLN A 396 -1.89 -98.63 -9.84
CA GLN A 396 -0.65 -97.96 -9.36
C GLN A 396 -0.94 -96.96 -8.25
N ALA A 397 0.04 -96.71 -7.38
CA ALA A 397 -0.09 -95.70 -6.34
C ALA A 397 -0.22 -94.28 -6.94
N ALA A 398 -1.36 -93.63 -6.69
CA ALA A 398 -1.68 -92.29 -7.24
C ALA A 398 -1.43 -91.16 -6.25
N THR A 399 -0.88 -91.45 -5.07
CA THR A 399 -0.74 -90.47 -3.97
C THR A 399 0.01 -89.19 -4.34
N ARG A 400 1.14 -89.35 -5.05
CA ARG A 400 1.95 -88.18 -5.50
C ARG A 400 1.21 -87.36 -6.51
N ALA A 401 0.49 -87.96 -7.45
CA ALA A 401 -0.32 -87.26 -8.44
C ALA A 401 -1.49 -86.51 -7.80
N GLN A 402 -2.12 -87.14 -6.79
CA GLN A 402 -3.17 -86.48 -6.02
C GLN A 402 -2.67 -85.28 -5.22
N GLN A 403 -1.48 -85.37 -4.60
CA GLN A 403 -0.85 -84.25 -3.92
C GLN A 403 -0.58 -83.12 -4.88
N GLN A 404 -0.21 -83.37 -6.14
CA GLN A 404 -0.04 -82.38 -7.16
C GLN A 404 -1.36 -81.69 -7.57
N VAL A 405 -2.45 -82.44 -7.69
CA VAL A 405 -3.80 -81.92 -7.91
C VAL A 405 -4.21 -80.97 -6.77
N ASP A 406 -3.99 -81.31 -5.52
CA ASP A 406 -4.34 -80.49 -4.37
C ASP A 406 -3.45 -79.30 -4.25
N GLY A 407 -2.17 -79.37 -4.68
CA GLY A 407 -1.26 -78.22 -4.80
C GLY A 407 -1.72 -77.21 -5.87
N LEU A 408 -2.13 -77.68 -7.04
CA LEU A 408 -2.65 -76.87 -8.12
C LEU A 408 -3.99 -76.19 -7.74
N ARG A 409 -4.88 -76.89 -7.02
CA ARG A 409 -6.12 -76.30 -6.49
C ARG A 409 -5.81 -75.13 -5.55
N ARG A 410 -4.89 -75.33 -4.60
CA ARG A 410 -4.47 -74.25 -3.66
C ARG A 410 -3.84 -73.03 -4.40
N GLN A 411 -3.05 -73.29 -5.48
CA GLN A 411 -2.52 -72.25 -6.29
C GLN A 411 -3.62 -71.46 -7.03
N LEU A 412 -4.62 -72.15 -7.57
CA LEU A 412 -5.76 -71.53 -8.24
C LEU A 412 -6.58 -70.66 -7.27
N ASP A 413 -6.89 -71.20 -6.07
CA ASP A 413 -7.61 -70.43 -5.05
C ASP A 413 -6.84 -69.21 -4.58
N THR A 414 -5.52 -69.33 -4.49
CA THR A 414 -4.66 -68.20 -4.13
C THR A 414 -4.63 -67.16 -5.25
N LEU A 415 -4.54 -67.57 -6.51
CA LEU A 415 -4.60 -66.71 -7.68
C LEU A 415 -5.92 -65.92 -7.70
N VAL A 416 -7.06 -66.59 -7.52
CA VAL A 416 -8.40 -65.98 -7.48
C VAL A 416 -8.50 -64.95 -6.37
N ARG A 417 -8.02 -65.29 -5.15
CA ARG A 417 -8.05 -64.35 -4.01
C ARG A 417 -7.20 -63.14 -4.25
N ARG A 418 -5.96 -63.27 -4.76
CA ARG A 418 -5.06 -62.17 -5.09
C ARG A 418 -5.63 -61.29 -6.20
N PHE A 419 -6.21 -61.89 -7.23
CA PHE A 419 -6.86 -61.15 -8.31
C PHE A 419 -8.03 -60.30 -7.76
N ARG A 420 -8.95 -60.88 -7.04
CA ARG A 420 -10.11 -60.18 -6.44
C ARG A 420 -9.67 -59.02 -5.55
N GLN A 421 -8.63 -59.20 -4.75
CA GLN A 421 -8.11 -58.17 -3.87
C GLN A 421 -7.55 -56.97 -4.69
N ARG A 422 -6.70 -57.23 -5.69
CA ARG A 422 -6.12 -56.19 -6.56
C ARG A 422 -7.21 -55.51 -7.39
N GLN A 423 -8.13 -56.26 -7.94
CA GLN A 423 -9.26 -55.70 -8.69
C GLN A 423 -10.10 -54.75 -7.85
N ARG A 424 -10.45 -55.14 -6.63
CA ARG A 424 -11.20 -54.27 -5.70
C ARG A 424 -10.45 -52.97 -5.38
N CYS A 425 -9.14 -53.04 -5.20
CA CYS A 425 -8.31 -51.85 -4.96
C CYS A 425 -8.35 -50.89 -6.14
N LEU A 426 -8.10 -51.39 -7.37
CA LEU A 426 -8.13 -50.58 -8.59
C LEU A 426 -9.53 -49.98 -8.86
N LEU A 427 -10.59 -50.76 -8.63
CA LEU A 427 -11.97 -50.26 -8.78
C LEU A 427 -12.31 -49.14 -7.80
N ARG A 428 -11.84 -49.21 -6.54
CA ARG A 428 -12.04 -48.13 -5.55
C ARG A 428 -11.30 -46.85 -5.99
N GLN A 429 -10.04 -46.96 -6.44
CA GLN A 429 -9.27 -45.83 -6.94
C GLN A 429 -9.96 -45.21 -8.16
N LEU A 430 -10.38 -46.03 -9.13
CA LEU A 430 -11.07 -45.61 -10.33
C LEU A 430 -12.37 -44.85 -10.00
N HIS A 431 -13.18 -45.41 -9.07
CA HIS A 431 -14.39 -44.75 -8.61
C HIS A 431 -14.09 -43.41 -7.97
N GLY A 432 -13.08 -43.30 -7.09
CA GLY A 432 -12.67 -42.08 -6.44
C GLY A 432 -12.27 -40.99 -7.44
N HIS A 433 -11.41 -41.32 -8.43
CA HIS A 433 -11.01 -40.36 -9.48
C HIS A 433 -12.16 -39.99 -10.42
N ALA A 434 -13.04 -40.93 -10.79
CA ALA A 434 -14.20 -40.66 -11.61
C ALA A 434 -15.21 -39.73 -10.91
N THR A 435 -15.48 -39.94 -9.64
CA THR A 435 -16.33 -39.06 -8.84
C THR A 435 -15.77 -37.65 -8.74
N ARG A 436 -14.45 -37.50 -8.47
CA ARG A 436 -13.79 -36.21 -8.45
C ARG A 436 -13.81 -35.52 -9.81
N SER A 437 -13.58 -36.26 -10.89
CA SER A 437 -13.66 -35.73 -12.25
C SER A 437 -15.05 -35.17 -12.56
N HIS A 438 -16.12 -35.86 -12.14
CA HIS A 438 -17.48 -35.38 -12.30
C HIS A 438 -17.76 -34.10 -11.50
N GLN A 439 -17.33 -34.06 -10.22
CA GLN A 439 -17.44 -32.86 -9.37
C GLN A 439 -16.69 -31.66 -9.95
N LEU A 440 -15.46 -31.88 -10.44
CA LEU A 440 -14.65 -30.82 -11.06
C LEU A 440 -15.27 -30.32 -12.36
N SER A 441 -15.89 -31.21 -13.18
CA SER A 441 -16.63 -30.79 -14.38
C SER A 441 -17.79 -29.84 -14.04
N GLY A 442 -18.56 -30.13 -12.97
CA GLY A 442 -19.63 -29.24 -12.50
C GLY A 442 -19.08 -27.89 -11.99
N ARG A 443 -17.99 -27.92 -11.24
CA ARG A 443 -17.31 -26.69 -10.78
C ARG A 443 -16.74 -25.87 -11.95
N LEU A 444 -16.20 -26.51 -12.96
CA LEU A 444 -15.67 -25.85 -14.15
C LEU A 444 -16.78 -25.09 -14.88
N LEU A 445 -17.93 -25.71 -15.10
CA LEU A 445 -19.09 -25.05 -15.73
C LEU A 445 -19.54 -23.81 -14.94
N GLN A 446 -19.65 -23.94 -13.60
CA GLN A 446 -20.01 -22.80 -12.75
C GLN A 446 -18.99 -21.67 -12.81
N ARG A 447 -17.70 -22.00 -12.73
CA ARG A 447 -16.61 -20.99 -12.80
C ARG A 447 -16.52 -20.30 -14.15
N THR A 448 -16.71 -21.04 -15.24
CA THR A 448 -16.78 -20.50 -16.59
C THR A 448 -17.96 -19.54 -16.73
N ALA A 449 -19.15 -19.94 -16.28
CA ALA A 449 -20.33 -19.07 -16.30
C ALA A 449 -20.12 -17.79 -15.46
N LEU A 450 -19.48 -17.89 -14.29
CA LEU A 450 -19.15 -16.72 -13.47
C LEU A 450 -18.15 -15.80 -14.17
N ARG A 451 -17.10 -16.35 -14.81
CA ARG A 451 -16.14 -15.57 -15.60
C ARG A 451 -16.83 -14.84 -16.76
N ASP A 452 -17.65 -15.56 -17.51
CA ASP A 452 -18.31 -15.03 -18.72
C ASP A 452 -19.40 -14.00 -18.39
N ALA A 453 -19.91 -13.99 -17.15
CA ALA A 453 -20.81 -12.97 -16.64
C ALA A 453 -20.11 -11.65 -16.26
N ILE A 454 -18.78 -11.62 -16.23
CA ILE A 454 -18.02 -10.40 -15.92
C ILE A 454 -17.90 -9.57 -17.20
N ASP A 455 -18.61 -8.44 -17.24
CA ASP A 455 -18.51 -7.48 -18.35
C ASP A 455 -17.24 -6.64 -18.21
N THR A 456 -16.26 -6.95 -19.06
CA THR A 456 -14.97 -6.21 -19.15
C THR A 456 -15.05 -5.01 -20.11
N GLN A 457 -16.14 -4.85 -20.86
CA GLN A 457 -16.32 -3.74 -21.82
C GLN A 457 -16.94 -2.50 -21.17
N THR A 458 -17.51 -2.63 -19.97
CA THR A 458 -18.06 -1.49 -19.25
C THR A 458 -16.96 -0.49 -18.96
N LEU A 459 -17.07 0.72 -19.49
CA LEU A 459 -16.17 1.83 -19.19
C LEU A 459 -16.40 2.32 -17.77
N CYS A 460 -15.32 2.76 -17.14
CA CYS A 460 -15.30 3.33 -15.81
C CYS A 460 -14.86 4.79 -15.91
N ARG A 461 -15.46 5.68 -15.12
CA ARG A 461 -15.01 7.06 -15.02
C ARG A 461 -13.81 7.13 -14.10
N GLU A 462 -12.67 7.51 -14.66
CA GLU A 462 -11.45 7.82 -13.93
C GLU A 462 -11.42 9.31 -13.67
N ARG A 463 -11.24 9.67 -12.40
CA ARG A 463 -11.11 11.05 -12.01
C ARG A 463 -9.75 11.60 -12.43
N ASP A 464 -9.72 12.80 -12.98
CA ASP A 464 -8.50 13.57 -13.11
C ASP A 464 -8.02 14.00 -11.73
N LEU A 465 -6.82 13.57 -11.35
CA LEU A 465 -6.23 13.78 -10.03
C LEU A 465 -5.31 15.00 -9.98
N GLU A 466 -5.07 15.68 -11.08
CA GLU A 466 -4.07 16.74 -11.19
C GLU A 466 -4.37 17.92 -10.25
N LYS A 467 -5.63 18.38 -10.16
CA LYS A 467 -6.02 19.40 -9.19
C LYS A 467 -5.81 18.98 -7.74
N ASP A 468 -6.14 17.74 -7.45
CA ASP A 468 -5.93 17.18 -6.12
C ASP A 468 -4.44 17.01 -5.81
N GLN A 469 -3.59 16.75 -6.82
CA GLN A 469 -2.14 16.68 -6.66
C GLN A 469 -1.57 18.05 -6.30
N ILE A 470 -1.85 19.08 -7.09
CA ILE A 470 -1.41 20.45 -6.82
C ILE A 470 -1.81 20.90 -5.41
N MET A 471 -3.05 20.62 -5.02
CA MET A 471 -3.53 20.99 -3.70
C MET A 471 -2.90 20.14 -2.59
N LEU A 472 -2.58 18.88 -2.82
CA LEU A 472 -1.82 18.06 -1.88
C LEU A 472 -0.42 18.65 -1.65
N ASP A 473 0.27 19.02 -2.71
CA ASP A 473 1.61 19.63 -2.63
C ASP A 473 1.59 20.92 -1.81
N LEU A 474 0.58 21.78 -2.01
CA LEU A 474 0.40 23.00 -1.21
C LEU A 474 0.04 22.68 0.26
N GLN A 475 -0.73 21.63 0.53
CA GLN A 475 -1.07 21.19 1.89
C GLN A 475 0.16 20.66 2.63
N LEU A 476 1.00 19.86 1.96
CA LEU A 476 2.27 19.37 2.51
C LEU A 476 3.24 20.53 2.74
N LEU A 477 3.31 21.46 1.80
CA LEU A 477 4.11 22.69 1.96
C LEU A 477 3.66 23.49 3.19
N LEU A 478 2.35 23.68 3.36
CA LEU A 478 1.80 24.39 4.52
C LEU A 478 2.18 23.70 5.84
N ALA A 479 2.10 22.39 5.89
CA ALA A 479 2.49 21.63 7.09
C ALA A 479 3.99 21.76 7.39
N ASN A 480 4.83 21.65 6.37
CA ASN A 480 6.28 21.82 6.53
C ASN A 480 6.67 23.26 6.91
N LEU A 481 5.97 24.26 6.37
CA LEU A 481 6.14 25.68 6.77
C LEU A 481 5.69 25.91 8.22
N HIS A 482 4.63 25.22 8.67
CA HIS A 482 4.21 25.24 10.06
C HIS A 482 5.29 24.67 11.00
N ASP A 483 5.85 23.50 10.67
CA ASP A 483 6.92 22.88 11.46
C ASP A 483 8.15 23.82 11.55
N TRP A 484 8.55 24.40 10.41
CA TRP A 484 9.63 25.37 10.39
C TRP A 484 9.33 26.61 11.24
N ALA A 485 8.10 27.14 11.18
CA ALA A 485 7.69 28.30 11.98
C ALA A 485 7.66 27.99 13.48
N THR A 486 7.19 26.80 13.86
CA THR A 486 7.16 26.38 15.28
C THR A 486 8.57 26.26 15.86
N GLU A 487 9.50 25.69 15.16
CA GLU A 487 10.89 25.55 15.60
C GLU A 487 11.64 26.89 15.63
N SER A 488 11.43 27.71 14.59
CA SER A 488 12.16 28.96 14.42
C SER A 488 11.68 30.06 15.36
N TYR A 489 10.35 30.19 15.51
CA TYR A 489 9.75 31.37 16.13
C TYR A 489 8.89 31.11 17.35
N PHE A 490 8.19 29.96 17.42
CA PHE A 490 7.25 29.74 18.52
C PHE A 490 7.96 29.59 19.87
N ALA A 491 7.26 29.95 20.93
CA ALA A 491 7.71 29.69 22.28
C ALA A 491 7.97 28.20 22.49
N PRO A 492 8.97 27.78 23.29
CA PRO A 492 9.29 26.36 23.53
C PRO A 492 8.08 25.53 23.98
N THR A 493 7.16 26.10 24.72
CA THR A 493 5.89 25.47 25.14
C THR A 493 4.94 25.19 23.98
N TRP A 494 5.15 25.77 22.81
CA TRP A 494 4.34 25.64 21.61
C TRP A 494 5.02 24.88 20.46
N HIS A 495 6.25 24.36 20.67
CA HIS A 495 6.96 23.61 19.61
C HIS A 495 6.23 22.34 19.15
N THR A 496 5.29 21.81 19.94
CA THR A 496 4.50 20.61 19.63
C THR A 496 3.06 20.92 19.22
N LEU A 497 2.73 22.19 18.97
CA LEU A 497 1.40 22.55 18.47
C LEU A 497 1.17 21.94 17.08
N SER A 498 0.04 21.23 16.93
CA SER A 498 -0.41 20.81 15.61
C SER A 498 -0.85 22.02 14.77
N LEU A 499 -0.84 21.86 13.45
CA LEU A 499 -1.31 22.89 12.52
C LEU A 499 -2.75 23.33 12.83
N GLU A 500 -3.63 22.38 13.19
CA GLU A 500 -5.00 22.66 13.60
C GLU A 500 -5.04 23.61 14.81
N LYS A 501 -4.30 23.28 15.88
CA LYS A 501 -4.26 24.10 17.10
C LYS A 501 -3.60 25.44 16.85
N ALA A 502 -2.51 25.48 16.10
CA ALA A 502 -1.85 26.73 15.74
C ALA A 502 -2.76 27.64 14.90
N THR A 503 -3.56 27.04 13.99
CA THR A 503 -4.56 27.79 13.22
C THR A 503 -5.61 28.43 14.13
N GLN A 504 -6.12 27.69 15.11
CA GLN A 504 -7.12 28.22 16.05
C GLN A 504 -6.56 29.27 17.00
N MET A 505 -5.33 29.07 17.48
CA MET A 505 -4.75 29.90 18.55
C MET A 505 -3.91 31.07 18.04
N ILE A 506 -3.25 30.92 16.90
CA ILE A 506 -2.23 31.87 16.41
C ILE A 506 -2.61 32.44 15.06
N TYR A 507 -2.74 31.58 14.04
CA TYR A 507 -2.87 32.06 12.65
C TYR A 507 -4.18 32.80 12.36
N ARG A 508 -5.27 32.47 13.07
CA ARG A 508 -6.56 33.18 13.01
C ARG A 508 -6.75 34.20 14.11
N LYS A 509 -5.71 34.50 14.88
CA LYS A 509 -5.81 35.50 15.92
C LYS A 509 -6.11 36.86 15.30
N ALA A 510 -7.15 37.52 15.75
CA ALA A 510 -7.45 38.86 15.29
C ALA A 510 -6.32 39.83 15.64
N GLY A 511 -6.12 40.83 14.80
CA GLY A 511 -5.04 41.78 14.96
C GLY A 511 -5.23 43.01 14.05
N ARG A 512 -4.42 44.02 14.26
CA ARG A 512 -4.35 45.22 13.48
C ARG A 512 -3.02 45.29 12.73
N VAL A 513 -3.06 45.53 11.42
CA VAL A 513 -1.88 45.74 10.57
C VAL A 513 -1.74 47.22 10.30
N THR A 514 -0.57 47.78 10.58
CA THR A 514 -0.25 49.18 10.31
C THR A 514 0.97 49.26 9.39
N TRP A 515 0.83 49.99 8.29
CA TRP A 515 1.85 50.14 7.27
C TRP A 515 2.60 51.45 7.46
N TYR A 516 3.91 51.33 7.76
CA TYR A 516 4.83 52.49 7.79
C TYR A 516 5.74 52.48 6.55
N ARG A 517 6.51 53.52 6.41
CA ARG A 517 7.43 53.65 5.27
C ARG A 517 8.56 52.60 5.30
N ASP A 518 9.04 52.26 6.49
CA ASP A 518 10.19 51.40 6.76
C ASP A 518 9.83 50.03 7.35
N ARG A 519 8.62 49.87 7.83
CA ARG A 519 8.18 48.65 8.50
C ARG A 519 6.69 48.38 8.34
N VAL A 520 6.32 47.12 8.62
CA VAL A 520 4.93 46.66 8.80
C VAL A 520 4.78 46.19 10.23
N GLU A 521 3.82 46.74 10.96
CA GLU A 521 3.52 46.33 12.33
C GLU A 521 2.22 45.53 12.36
N VAL A 522 2.26 44.39 13.02
CA VAL A 522 1.10 43.52 13.31
C VAL A 522 0.92 43.46 14.83
N VAL A 523 -0.19 44.02 15.32
CA VAL A 523 -0.54 43.95 16.75
C VAL A 523 -1.69 43.00 16.91
N LEU A 524 -1.46 41.86 17.56
CA LEU A 524 -2.46 40.84 17.80
C LEU A 524 -3.30 41.18 19.04
N GLU A 525 -4.57 40.77 19.05
CA GLU A 525 -5.42 40.85 20.24
C GLU A 525 -4.80 40.09 21.43
N PRO A 526 -5.02 40.54 22.67
CA PRO A 526 -4.55 39.85 23.86
C PRO A 526 -5.17 38.47 24.00
N TYR A 527 -4.46 37.56 24.64
CA TYR A 527 -5.00 36.25 25.00
C TYR A 527 -5.77 36.32 26.35
N ARG A 528 -6.78 35.46 26.47
CA ARG A 528 -7.57 35.35 27.69
C ARG A 528 -6.79 34.75 28.85
N TYR A 529 -5.86 33.85 28.54
CA TYR A 529 -5.06 33.09 29.52
C TYR A 529 -3.63 33.62 29.56
N ASP A 530 -3.10 33.85 30.77
CA ASP A 530 -1.76 34.42 30.97
C ASP A 530 -0.62 33.58 30.42
N ASP A 531 -0.78 32.25 30.44
CA ASP A 531 0.20 31.34 29.87
C ASP A 531 0.28 31.45 28.33
N GLN A 532 -0.86 31.61 27.66
CA GLN A 532 -0.94 31.85 26.23
C GLN A 532 -0.43 33.22 25.85
N GLN A 533 -0.78 34.26 26.65
CA GLN A 533 -0.28 35.63 26.48
C GLN A 533 1.26 35.62 26.51
N ARG A 534 1.87 35.07 27.58
CA ARG A 534 3.33 34.96 27.73
C ARG A 534 3.98 34.16 26.63
N ALA A 535 3.37 33.04 26.20
CA ALA A 535 3.90 32.25 25.10
C ALA A 535 3.89 33.03 23.78
N MET A 536 2.85 33.84 23.52
CA MET A 536 2.79 34.70 22.35
C MET A 536 3.80 35.85 22.40
N GLU A 537 3.99 36.47 23.57
CA GLU A 537 5.02 37.49 23.77
C GLU A 537 6.43 36.94 23.45
N VAL A 538 6.74 35.73 23.92
CA VAL A 538 8.01 35.05 23.60
C VAL A 538 8.10 34.76 22.09
N THR A 539 7.01 34.31 21.47
CA THR A 539 6.94 34.07 20.04
C THR A 539 7.21 35.34 19.24
N CYS A 540 6.56 36.46 19.59
CA CYS A 540 6.78 37.76 18.98
C CYS A 540 8.23 38.22 19.14
N ALA A 541 8.79 38.07 20.34
CA ALA A 541 10.20 38.45 20.59
C ALA A 541 11.17 37.65 19.74
N ARG A 542 11.00 36.34 19.62
CA ARG A 542 11.83 35.47 18.76
C ARG A 542 11.69 35.84 17.28
N PHE A 543 10.47 36.04 16.81
CA PHE A 543 10.21 36.46 15.44
C PHE A 543 10.88 37.82 15.14
N ASN A 544 10.72 38.79 16.00
CA ASN A 544 11.30 40.14 15.82
C ASN A 544 12.83 40.12 15.88
N ALA A 545 13.44 39.23 16.66
CA ALA A 545 14.89 39.07 16.70
C ALA A 545 15.47 38.53 15.38
N ALA A 546 14.68 37.76 14.62
CA ALA A 546 15.08 37.27 13.32
C ALA A 546 15.09 38.32 12.20
N ASN A 547 14.61 39.56 12.46
CA ASN A 547 14.55 40.65 11.53
C ASN A 547 13.94 40.30 10.15
N VAL A 548 12.83 39.59 10.18
CA VAL A 548 12.10 39.18 8.97
C VAL A 548 11.63 40.44 8.21
N HIS A 549 11.80 40.43 6.88
CA HIS A 549 11.36 41.50 6.03
C HIS A 549 10.10 41.05 5.25
N TRP A 550 9.21 42.01 5.06
CA TRP A 550 8.10 41.89 4.14
C TRP A 550 8.61 41.81 2.69
N ARG A 551 7.81 41.36 1.76
CA ARG A 551 8.19 41.18 0.34
C ARG A 551 8.73 42.44 -0.34
N ASP A 552 8.29 43.60 0.08
CA ASP A 552 8.75 44.91 -0.42
C ASP A 552 10.00 45.46 0.29
N GLY A 553 10.61 44.64 1.15
CA GLY A 553 11.82 45.00 1.89
C GLY A 553 11.58 45.68 3.24
N ARG A 554 10.33 46.03 3.60
CA ARG A 554 10.02 46.62 4.88
C ARG A 554 10.17 45.59 6.01
N LEU A 555 10.65 46.05 7.15
CA LEU A 555 10.84 45.19 8.33
C LEU A 555 9.48 44.76 8.91
N LEU A 556 9.25 43.49 9.12
CA LEU A 556 8.04 42.98 9.76
C LEU A 556 8.21 42.90 11.28
N ARG A 557 7.30 43.52 12.04
CA ARG A 557 7.24 43.49 13.50
C ARG A 557 5.90 42.97 13.96
N ILE A 558 5.94 42.05 14.89
CA ILE A 558 4.74 41.44 15.45
C ILE A 558 4.75 41.65 16.96
N SER A 559 3.64 42.06 17.53
CA SER A 559 3.41 42.16 18.97
C SER A 559 2.04 41.65 19.33
N VAL A 560 1.83 41.36 20.60
CA VAL A 560 0.52 41.08 21.17
C VAL A 560 0.16 42.22 22.16
N ALA A 561 -1.05 42.74 22.05
CA ALA A 561 -1.50 43.82 22.94
C ALA A 561 -1.63 43.35 24.40
N SER A 562 -1.48 44.26 25.33
CA SER A 562 -1.80 43.99 26.73
C SER A 562 -3.33 43.93 26.95
N PRO A 563 -3.81 43.14 27.93
CA PRO A 563 -5.21 43.15 28.26
C PRO A 563 -5.71 44.55 28.53
N GLY A 564 -6.72 45.03 27.78
CA GLY A 564 -7.31 46.36 27.87
C GLY A 564 -6.77 47.43 26.91
N GLU A 565 -5.77 47.13 26.12
CA GLU A 565 -5.18 48.09 25.13
C GLU A 565 -5.69 47.88 23.67
N PHE A 566 -6.48 46.85 23.41
CA PHE A 566 -6.95 46.51 22.06
C PHE A 566 -8.36 46.99 21.78
#